data_162931670df8ee505b89bd52a3be6e80
#
_entry.id   162931670df8ee505b89bd52a3be6e80
#
_cell.length_a   1.000
_cell.length_b   1.000
_cell.length_c   1.000
_cell.angle_alpha   90.00
_cell.angle_beta   90.00
_cell.angle_gamma   90.00
#
_symmetry.space_group_name_H-M   'P 1'
#
loop_
_entity.id
_entity.type
_entity.pdbx_description
1 polymer ?
#
loop_
_entity_poly.entity_id
_entity_poly.type
_entity_poly.pdbx_seq_one_letter_code
_entity_poly.pdbx_strand_id
1 'polypeptide(L)'
;LRGYADDLALKPWLEGHIWPAEKLFVTEQFVHDGTRLSIAEMIKTGTTCFADMYFYHDSIAEEVRNAGIRSQIGFTILDFQTPFGKDADDYIHKGLAFRDRWNDHPLIKVACAPHAPYSVSDEALKKISTYSNELDMAIHMHCHETAAEVQESINTYGVRPLQRLNDLGILLPQTQLVHMTQINDKDIALLKAHQCHIMHCPESNLKLASGFCPVSKLIDNGINVAIGTDGAASNNDLNLFGELKTASLLAKGIS
;
A
#
# COMPACT_ATOMS: atom_id res chain seq x y z
N LEU A 1 11.40 10.93 -5.81
CA LEU A 1 11.26 10.51 -7.23
C LEU A 1 10.03 11.15 -7.91
N ARG A 2 9.47 12.22 -7.34
CA ARG A 2 8.34 12.98 -7.89
C ARG A 2 8.61 13.44 -9.33
N GLY A 3 7.67 13.23 -10.24
CA GLY A 3 7.79 13.63 -11.64
C GLY A 3 8.73 12.76 -12.47
N TYR A 4 9.28 11.70 -11.90
CA TYR A 4 10.18 10.80 -12.62
C TYR A 4 9.40 9.75 -13.40
N ALA A 5 9.61 9.72 -14.73
CA ALA A 5 8.97 8.78 -15.66
C ALA A 5 7.43 8.85 -15.66
N ASP A 6 6.86 10.05 -15.65
CA ASP A 6 5.42 10.33 -15.45
C ASP A 6 4.46 9.71 -16.48
N ASP A 7 4.90 9.45 -17.71
CA ASP A 7 4.02 9.05 -18.83
C ASP A 7 4.01 7.54 -19.08
N LEU A 8 4.23 6.72 -18.05
CA LEU A 8 4.31 5.27 -18.16
C LEU A 8 3.23 4.56 -17.35
N ALA A 9 2.75 3.42 -17.88
CA ALA A 9 1.91 2.51 -17.11
C ALA A 9 2.72 1.82 -15.99
N LEU A 10 2.03 1.29 -14.97
CA LEU A 10 2.61 0.77 -13.73
C LEU A 10 3.84 -0.12 -13.91
N LYS A 11 3.75 -1.20 -14.69
CA LYS A 11 4.84 -2.19 -14.79
C LYS A 11 6.11 -1.63 -15.47
N PRO A 12 6.04 -0.97 -16.64
CA PRO A 12 7.19 -0.26 -17.21
C PRO A 12 7.74 0.83 -16.29
N TRP A 13 6.89 1.55 -15.57
CA TRP A 13 7.27 2.57 -14.60
C TRP A 13 8.07 1.97 -13.44
N LEU A 14 7.56 0.91 -12.79
CA LEU A 14 8.24 0.24 -11.67
C LEU A 14 9.56 -0.40 -12.10
N GLU A 15 9.50 -1.36 -13.03
CA GLU A 15 10.63 -2.22 -13.38
C GLU A 15 11.73 -1.48 -14.17
N GLY A 16 11.29 -0.57 -15.05
CA GLY A 16 12.21 0.16 -15.93
C GLY A 16 12.83 1.41 -15.30
N HIS A 17 12.17 2.01 -14.31
CA HIS A 17 12.56 3.32 -13.80
C HIS A 17 12.63 3.40 -12.27
N ILE A 18 11.56 3.10 -11.53
CA ILE A 18 11.51 3.35 -10.10
C ILE A 18 12.44 2.41 -9.33
N TRP A 19 12.32 1.11 -9.51
CA TRP A 19 13.20 0.15 -8.81
C TRP A 19 14.69 0.34 -9.13
N PRO A 20 15.10 0.60 -10.39
CA PRO A 20 16.49 0.99 -10.69
C PRO A 20 16.93 2.27 -9.97
N ALA A 21 16.09 3.30 -9.91
CA ALA A 21 16.40 4.54 -9.20
C ALA A 21 16.46 4.32 -7.68
N GLU A 22 15.53 3.58 -7.11
CA GLU A 22 15.54 3.22 -5.69
C GLU A 22 16.80 2.45 -5.30
N LYS A 23 17.21 1.50 -6.12
CA LYS A 23 18.46 0.75 -5.89
C LYS A 23 19.70 1.64 -5.81
N LEU A 24 19.70 2.76 -6.53
CA LEU A 24 20.85 3.69 -6.58
C LEU A 24 20.80 4.77 -5.50
N PHE A 25 19.61 5.27 -5.16
CA PHE A 25 19.48 6.51 -4.39
C PHE A 25 18.87 6.32 -3.01
N VAL A 26 18.12 5.23 -2.76
CA VAL A 26 17.44 5.05 -1.49
C VAL A 26 18.43 4.62 -0.41
N THR A 27 18.57 5.51 0.57
CA THR A 27 19.36 5.32 1.78
C THR A 27 18.51 5.74 2.98
N GLU A 28 18.98 5.46 4.18
CA GLU A 28 18.33 5.91 5.41
C GLU A 28 18.12 7.44 5.42
N GLN A 29 19.15 8.21 5.04
CA GLN A 29 19.07 9.68 4.95
C GLN A 29 18.06 10.14 3.88
N PHE A 30 17.99 9.45 2.73
CA PHE A 30 17.02 9.76 1.69
C PHE A 30 15.58 9.58 2.21
N VAL A 31 15.33 8.50 2.95
CA VAL A 31 13.99 8.24 3.53
C VAL A 31 13.66 9.25 4.62
N HIS A 32 14.61 9.58 5.48
CA HIS A 32 14.46 10.60 6.52
C HIS A 32 14.06 11.96 5.92
N ASP A 33 14.82 12.47 4.93
CA ASP A 33 14.54 13.76 4.30
C ASP A 33 13.25 13.74 3.49
N GLY A 34 13.00 12.65 2.77
CA GLY A 34 11.77 12.44 2.00
C GLY A 34 10.53 12.42 2.89
N THR A 35 10.59 11.72 4.02
CA THR A 35 9.50 11.66 5.00
C THR A 35 9.21 13.02 5.61
N ARG A 36 10.24 13.77 6.00
CA ARG A 36 10.09 15.12 6.53
C ARG A 36 9.40 16.06 5.55
N LEU A 37 9.81 16.03 4.28
CA LEU A 37 9.19 16.82 3.22
C LEU A 37 7.74 16.40 3.01
N SER A 38 7.47 15.09 2.95
CA SER A 38 6.12 14.54 2.76
C SER A 38 5.18 14.93 3.90
N ILE A 39 5.63 14.83 5.14
CA ILE A 39 4.86 15.25 6.33
C ILE A 39 4.54 16.75 6.27
N ALA A 40 5.50 17.59 5.90
CA ALA A 40 5.27 19.03 5.76
C ALA A 40 4.21 19.35 4.70
N GLU A 41 4.21 18.65 3.57
CA GLU A 41 3.20 18.79 2.52
C GLU A 41 1.83 18.28 2.99
N MET A 42 1.77 17.10 3.59
CA MET A 42 0.54 16.52 4.14
C MET A 42 -0.11 17.43 5.19
N ILE A 43 0.65 18.00 6.12
CA ILE A 43 0.12 18.93 7.13
C ILE A 43 -0.45 20.20 6.45
N LYS A 44 0.26 20.75 5.46
CA LYS A 44 -0.21 21.95 4.72
C LYS A 44 -1.49 21.70 3.95
N THR A 45 -1.75 20.47 3.52
CA THR A 45 -2.94 20.07 2.80
C THR A 45 -4.00 19.42 3.69
N GLY A 46 -3.83 19.47 5.03
CA GLY A 46 -4.84 19.07 6.01
C GLY A 46 -4.87 17.60 6.38
N THR A 47 -3.88 16.80 5.97
CA THR A 47 -3.75 15.40 6.39
C THR A 47 -3.37 15.33 7.87
N THR A 48 -4.12 14.57 8.66
CA THR A 48 -3.91 14.41 10.11
C THR A 48 -3.44 13.02 10.52
N CYS A 49 -3.49 12.07 9.59
CA CYS A 49 -3.02 10.70 9.77
C CYS A 49 -2.68 10.13 8.39
N PHE A 50 -1.62 9.36 8.29
CA PHE A 50 -1.27 8.67 7.05
C PHE A 50 -0.91 7.20 7.29
N ALA A 51 -1.10 6.37 6.28
CA ALA A 51 -0.54 5.03 6.20
C ALA A 51 0.63 5.04 5.21
N ASP A 52 1.72 4.37 5.54
CA ASP A 52 2.92 4.31 4.72
C ASP A 52 3.39 2.88 4.50
N MET A 53 4.00 2.63 3.36
CA MET A 53 4.66 1.37 3.01
C MET A 53 5.96 1.71 2.30
N TYR A 54 7.08 1.70 3.04
CA TYR A 54 8.39 1.97 2.46
C TYR A 54 9.51 1.29 3.25
N PHE A 55 10.77 1.61 2.95
CA PHE A 55 11.97 1.10 3.62
C PHE A 55 12.43 2.00 4.77
N TYR A 56 13.39 1.56 5.59
CA TYR A 56 13.98 2.33 6.70
C TYR A 56 12.92 2.91 7.66
N HIS A 57 12.07 2.03 8.18
CA HIS A 57 10.89 2.38 8.99
C HIS A 57 11.23 3.23 10.22
N ASP A 58 12.41 3.03 10.84
CA ASP A 58 12.85 3.84 11.99
C ASP A 58 12.99 5.32 11.63
N SER A 59 13.55 5.63 10.45
CA SER A 59 13.65 7.01 9.94
C SER A 59 12.28 7.65 9.73
N ILE A 60 11.30 6.89 9.25
CA ILE A 60 9.91 7.35 9.12
C ILE A 60 9.32 7.62 10.49
N ALA A 61 9.48 6.69 11.43
CA ALA A 61 8.93 6.80 12.79
C ALA A 61 9.52 7.99 13.57
N GLU A 62 10.81 8.26 13.40
CA GLU A 62 11.46 9.44 13.99
C GLU A 62 10.87 10.74 13.50
N GLU A 63 10.64 10.88 12.18
CA GLU A 63 10.03 12.08 11.62
C GLU A 63 8.56 12.21 12.01
N VAL A 64 7.81 11.11 12.12
CA VAL A 64 6.45 11.09 12.67
C VAL A 64 6.41 11.61 14.11
N ARG A 65 7.32 11.11 14.96
CA ARG A 65 7.46 11.57 16.34
C ARG A 65 7.81 13.06 16.42
N ASN A 66 8.77 13.50 15.61
CA ASN A 66 9.26 14.89 15.59
C ASN A 66 8.16 15.85 15.12
N ALA A 67 7.38 15.48 14.14
CA ALA A 67 6.29 16.30 13.58
C ALA A 67 5.00 16.26 14.40
N GLY A 68 4.80 15.23 15.24
CA GLY A 68 3.58 15.06 16.03
C GLY A 68 2.35 14.66 15.21
N ILE A 69 2.53 14.04 14.06
CA ILE A 69 1.46 13.53 13.20
C ILE A 69 1.17 12.05 13.50
N ARG A 70 -0.05 11.60 13.33
CA ARG A 70 -0.39 10.17 13.48
C ARG A 70 -0.03 9.40 12.22
N SER A 71 0.42 8.14 12.41
CA SER A 71 0.73 7.27 11.27
C SER A 71 0.46 5.79 11.55
N GLN A 72 0.20 5.05 10.49
CA GLN A 72 0.39 3.62 10.41
C GLN A 72 1.60 3.36 9.53
N ILE A 73 2.66 2.80 10.09
CA ILE A 73 3.89 2.48 9.35
C ILE A 73 3.90 1.00 9.05
N GLY A 74 3.76 0.67 7.78
CA GLY A 74 3.83 -0.69 7.26
C GLY A 74 5.27 -1.08 6.94
N PHE A 75 5.77 -2.14 7.59
CA PHE A 75 7.07 -2.68 7.19
C PHE A 75 6.93 -3.49 5.90
N THR A 76 7.55 -2.96 4.85
CA THR A 76 7.51 -3.56 3.51
C THR A 76 8.14 -4.95 3.49
N ILE A 77 7.48 -5.90 2.81
CA ILE A 77 7.98 -7.27 2.62
C ILE A 77 7.99 -7.58 1.13
N LEU A 78 9.13 -8.08 0.64
CA LEU A 78 9.39 -8.45 -0.75
C LEU A 78 10.19 -9.76 -0.79
N ASP A 79 10.04 -10.55 -1.84
CA ASP A 79 10.83 -11.77 -2.04
C ASP A 79 12.18 -11.51 -2.74
N PHE A 80 12.51 -10.27 -3.04
CA PHE A 80 13.76 -9.91 -3.70
C PHE A 80 14.54 -8.85 -2.93
N GLN A 81 15.83 -8.77 -3.25
CA GLN A 81 16.76 -7.88 -2.59
C GLN A 81 16.55 -6.41 -2.98
N THR A 82 16.55 -5.51 -1.97
CA THR A 82 16.64 -4.06 -2.11
C THR A 82 17.81 -3.52 -1.27
N PRO A 83 18.10 -2.21 -1.29
CA PRO A 83 19.08 -1.63 -0.36
C PRO A 83 18.76 -1.86 1.13
N PHE A 84 17.49 -2.11 1.47
CA PHE A 84 17.05 -2.30 2.84
C PHE A 84 17.02 -3.75 3.30
N GLY A 85 16.62 -4.70 2.47
CA GLY A 85 16.44 -6.11 2.83
C GLY A 85 16.89 -7.08 1.76
N LYS A 86 17.16 -8.33 2.15
CA LYS A 86 17.70 -9.40 1.28
C LYS A 86 16.60 -10.25 0.66
N ASP A 87 15.63 -10.64 1.48
CA ASP A 87 14.54 -11.57 1.18
C ASP A 87 13.39 -11.37 2.17
N ALA A 88 12.29 -12.07 1.98
CA ALA A 88 11.09 -11.94 2.81
C ALA A 88 11.37 -12.17 4.31
N ASP A 89 12.23 -13.11 4.66
CA ASP A 89 12.56 -13.40 6.06
C ASP A 89 13.36 -12.28 6.71
N ASP A 90 14.29 -11.65 5.99
CA ASP A 90 15.06 -10.49 6.47
C ASP A 90 14.14 -9.27 6.66
N TYR A 91 13.20 -9.03 5.73
CA TYR A 91 12.21 -7.96 5.87
C TYR A 91 11.29 -8.18 7.07
N ILE A 92 10.77 -9.40 7.25
CA ILE A 92 9.92 -9.75 8.39
C ILE A 92 10.70 -9.57 9.71
N HIS A 93 11.93 -10.08 9.79
CA HIS A 93 12.78 -9.93 10.98
C HIS A 93 13.00 -8.46 11.36
N LYS A 94 13.35 -7.61 10.39
CA LYS A 94 13.52 -6.18 10.59
C LYS A 94 12.21 -5.48 10.99
N GLY A 95 11.11 -5.89 10.36
CA GLY A 95 9.78 -5.38 10.66
C GLY A 95 9.31 -5.71 12.08
N LEU A 96 9.52 -6.92 12.55
CA LEU A 96 9.20 -7.31 13.93
C LEU A 96 10.07 -6.56 14.94
N ALA A 97 11.36 -6.40 14.67
CA ALA A 97 12.25 -5.60 15.51
C ALA A 97 11.84 -4.10 15.52
N PHE A 98 11.37 -3.55 14.40
CA PHE A 98 10.78 -2.21 14.32
C PHE A 98 9.51 -2.11 15.18
N ARG A 99 8.60 -3.10 15.08
CA ARG A 99 7.39 -3.16 15.90
C ARG A 99 7.72 -3.12 17.39
N ASP A 100 8.67 -3.92 17.84
CA ASP A 100 9.05 -4.00 19.26
C ASP A 100 9.56 -2.67 19.80
N ARG A 101 10.13 -1.81 18.96
CA ARG A 101 10.59 -0.47 19.35
C ARG A 101 9.48 0.58 19.38
N TRP A 102 8.49 0.49 18.49
CA TRP A 102 7.58 1.60 18.19
C TRP A 102 6.10 1.33 18.48
N ASN A 103 5.69 0.08 18.71
CA ASN A 103 4.26 -0.26 18.83
C ASN A 103 3.55 0.45 19.99
N ASP A 104 4.27 0.79 21.04
CA ASP A 104 3.70 1.49 22.21
C ASP A 104 3.69 3.02 22.06
N HIS A 105 4.20 3.55 20.93
CA HIS A 105 4.20 4.98 20.70
C HIS A 105 2.78 5.49 20.38
N PRO A 106 2.30 6.58 21.03
CA PRO A 106 0.89 7.00 20.94
C PRO A 106 0.46 7.48 19.55
N LEU A 107 1.40 7.86 18.69
CA LEU A 107 1.12 8.36 17.34
C LEU A 107 1.41 7.33 16.24
N ILE A 108 2.00 6.18 16.58
CA ILE A 108 2.46 5.20 15.59
C ILE A 108 1.73 3.88 15.80
N LYS A 109 1.19 3.34 14.72
CA LYS A 109 0.74 1.95 14.61
C LYS A 109 1.61 1.23 13.61
N VAL A 110 2.04 0.03 13.93
CA VAL A 110 2.84 -0.81 13.04
C VAL A 110 1.94 -1.80 12.30
N ALA A 111 2.18 -1.99 11.02
CA ALA A 111 1.45 -2.94 10.19
C ALA A 111 2.40 -3.84 9.39
N CYS A 112 1.95 -5.04 9.06
CA CYS A 112 2.61 -5.87 8.03
C CYS A 112 2.27 -5.29 6.66
N ALA A 113 3.27 -5.05 5.82
CA ALA A 113 3.06 -4.49 4.50
C ALA A 113 3.68 -5.37 3.38
N PRO A 114 3.13 -6.58 3.12
CA PRO A 114 3.49 -7.32 1.91
C PRO A 114 3.14 -6.47 0.70
N HIS A 115 4.13 -6.19 -0.15
CA HIS A 115 4.02 -5.17 -1.20
C HIS A 115 2.82 -5.41 -2.14
N ALA A 116 2.79 -6.57 -2.79
CA ALA A 116 1.72 -6.93 -3.71
C ALA A 116 1.66 -8.46 -3.91
N PRO A 117 0.54 -9.03 -4.42
CA PRO A 117 0.43 -10.47 -4.65
C PRO A 117 1.49 -11.05 -5.59
N TYR A 118 1.99 -10.25 -6.52
CA TYR A 118 3.01 -10.67 -7.50
C TYR A 118 4.46 -10.57 -7.00
N SER A 119 4.70 -9.94 -5.88
CA SER A 119 6.05 -9.69 -5.33
C SER A 119 6.33 -10.41 -4.02
N VAL A 120 5.37 -11.21 -3.53
CA VAL A 120 5.47 -11.95 -2.27
C VAL A 120 4.95 -13.38 -2.44
N SER A 121 5.75 -14.37 -2.05
CA SER A 121 5.43 -15.80 -2.15
C SER A 121 4.35 -16.24 -1.18
N ASP A 122 3.75 -17.40 -1.47
CA ASP A 122 2.76 -18.03 -0.60
C ASP A 122 3.33 -18.35 0.78
N GLU A 123 4.62 -18.74 0.84
CA GLU A 123 5.30 -19.03 2.11
C GLU A 123 5.40 -17.78 2.98
N ALA A 124 5.86 -16.67 2.41
CA ALA A 124 5.96 -15.40 3.12
C ALA A 124 4.57 -14.88 3.53
N LEU A 125 3.56 -14.97 2.65
CA LEU A 125 2.19 -14.57 2.96
C LEU A 125 1.59 -15.38 4.12
N LYS A 126 1.83 -16.69 4.20
CA LYS A 126 1.39 -17.52 5.34
C LYS A 126 2.05 -17.10 6.65
N LYS A 127 3.36 -16.79 6.63
CA LYS A 127 4.06 -16.23 7.81
C LYS A 127 3.43 -14.92 8.26
N ILE A 128 3.14 -14.02 7.30
CA ILE A 128 2.51 -12.72 7.56
C ILE A 128 1.11 -12.91 8.17
N SER A 129 0.30 -13.81 7.61
CA SER A 129 -1.02 -14.15 8.18
C SER A 129 -0.90 -14.59 9.64
N THR A 130 0.08 -15.44 9.96
CA THR A 130 0.34 -15.88 11.33
C THR A 130 0.70 -14.72 12.24
N TYR A 131 1.70 -13.90 11.87
CA TYR A 131 2.11 -12.75 12.69
C TYR A 131 1.02 -11.70 12.84
N SER A 132 0.24 -11.43 11.79
CA SER A 132 -0.89 -10.49 11.85
C SER A 132 -1.91 -10.94 12.90
N ASN A 133 -2.26 -12.23 12.92
CA ASN A 133 -3.20 -12.79 13.89
C ASN A 133 -2.63 -12.84 15.32
N GLU A 134 -1.40 -13.30 15.50
CA GLU A 134 -0.79 -13.45 16.82
C GLU A 134 -0.46 -12.12 17.50
N LEU A 135 -0.10 -11.11 16.72
CA LEU A 135 0.36 -9.81 17.22
C LEU A 135 -0.67 -8.68 17.02
N ASP A 136 -1.88 -9.01 16.57
CA ASP A 136 -2.96 -8.06 16.26
C ASP A 136 -2.47 -6.87 15.37
N MET A 137 -1.76 -7.21 14.30
CA MET A 137 -1.24 -6.22 13.34
C MET A 137 -2.12 -6.14 12.10
N ALA A 138 -2.38 -4.93 11.64
CA ALA A 138 -3.00 -4.72 10.32
C ALA A 138 -2.11 -5.26 9.19
N ILE A 139 -2.75 -5.64 8.09
CA ILE A 139 -2.08 -5.94 6.80
C ILE A 139 -2.41 -4.80 5.84
N HIS A 140 -1.39 -4.21 5.22
CA HIS A 140 -1.51 -3.17 4.21
C HIS A 140 -0.86 -3.66 2.91
N MET A 141 -1.61 -3.73 1.80
CA MET A 141 -1.14 -4.40 0.58
C MET A 141 -1.76 -3.80 -0.68
N HIS A 142 -0.95 -3.57 -1.73
CA HIS A 142 -1.48 -3.27 -3.07
C HIS A 142 -2.13 -4.53 -3.65
N CYS A 143 -3.31 -4.39 -4.23
CA CYS A 143 -4.04 -5.53 -4.76
C CYS A 143 -5.02 -5.12 -5.87
N HIS A 144 -5.13 -5.96 -6.90
CA HIS A 144 -6.04 -5.73 -8.03
C HIS A 144 -5.87 -4.33 -8.65
N GLU A 145 -4.63 -3.87 -8.72
CA GLU A 145 -4.33 -2.53 -9.23
C GLU A 145 -4.49 -2.47 -10.74
N THR A 146 -3.98 -3.47 -11.49
CA THR A 146 -4.06 -3.49 -12.96
C THR A 146 -4.66 -4.78 -13.50
N ALA A 147 -5.23 -4.72 -14.71
CA ALA A 147 -5.72 -5.91 -15.41
C ALA A 147 -4.59 -6.93 -15.68
N ALA A 148 -3.36 -6.45 -15.89
CA ALA A 148 -2.19 -7.30 -16.08
C ALA A 148 -1.86 -8.12 -14.83
N GLU A 149 -1.90 -7.50 -13.65
CA GLU A 149 -1.73 -8.19 -12.36
C GLU A 149 -2.73 -9.34 -12.20
N VAL A 150 -4.00 -9.05 -12.45
CA VAL A 150 -5.07 -10.06 -12.33
C VAL A 150 -4.85 -11.21 -13.32
N GLN A 151 -4.51 -10.91 -14.57
CA GLN A 151 -4.28 -11.92 -15.59
C GLN A 151 -3.04 -12.77 -15.29
N GLU A 152 -1.97 -12.15 -14.80
CA GLU A 152 -0.74 -12.85 -14.40
C GLU A 152 -1.01 -13.82 -13.23
N SER A 153 -1.79 -13.43 -12.24
CA SER A 153 -2.21 -14.30 -11.13
C SER A 153 -3.03 -15.50 -11.63
N ILE A 154 -3.98 -15.28 -12.54
CA ILE A 154 -4.77 -16.36 -13.14
C ILE A 154 -3.87 -17.32 -13.92
N ASN A 155 -2.92 -16.82 -14.69
CA ASN A 155 -2.00 -17.64 -15.47
C ASN A 155 -1.05 -18.46 -14.59
N THR A 156 -0.60 -17.89 -13.47
CA THR A 156 0.40 -18.51 -12.58
C THR A 156 -0.24 -19.43 -11.54
N TYR A 157 -1.34 -19.00 -10.92
CA TYR A 157 -1.96 -19.67 -9.78
C TYR A 157 -3.34 -20.27 -10.09
N GLY A 158 -3.90 -20.02 -11.27
CA GLY A 158 -5.25 -20.46 -11.66
C GLY A 158 -6.39 -19.67 -11.02
N VAL A 159 -6.09 -18.68 -10.20
CA VAL A 159 -7.07 -17.87 -9.46
C VAL A 159 -6.72 -16.38 -9.49
N ARG A 160 -7.71 -15.54 -9.22
CA ARG A 160 -7.52 -14.10 -9.07
C ARG A 160 -6.72 -13.77 -7.80
N PRO A 161 -5.99 -12.64 -7.73
CA PRO A 161 -5.18 -12.28 -6.57
C PRO A 161 -5.94 -12.35 -5.24
N LEU A 162 -7.14 -11.77 -5.17
CA LEU A 162 -7.93 -11.74 -3.93
C LEU A 162 -8.34 -13.16 -3.46
N GLN A 163 -8.69 -14.07 -4.39
CA GLN A 163 -8.96 -15.46 -4.05
C GLN A 163 -7.72 -16.14 -3.48
N ARG A 164 -6.54 -15.94 -4.09
CA ARG A 164 -5.27 -16.47 -3.56
C ARG A 164 -4.99 -15.95 -2.16
N LEU A 165 -5.19 -14.65 -1.92
CA LEU A 165 -5.01 -14.04 -0.59
C LEU A 165 -5.99 -14.60 0.44
N ASN A 166 -7.24 -14.87 0.04
CA ASN A 166 -8.23 -15.55 0.88
C ASN A 166 -7.75 -16.95 1.29
N ASP A 167 -7.29 -17.74 0.33
CA ASP A 167 -6.85 -19.13 0.56
C ASP A 167 -5.59 -19.21 1.43
N LEU A 168 -4.80 -18.13 1.48
CA LEU A 168 -3.61 -17.97 2.32
C LEU A 168 -3.90 -17.34 3.68
N GLY A 169 -5.16 -16.97 3.98
CA GLY A 169 -5.57 -16.39 5.26
C GLY A 169 -5.15 -14.93 5.46
N ILE A 170 -4.91 -14.19 4.36
CA ILE A 170 -4.53 -12.76 4.41
C ILE A 170 -5.74 -11.86 4.62
N LEU A 171 -6.93 -12.30 4.20
CA LEU A 171 -8.14 -11.47 4.34
C LEU A 171 -8.66 -11.54 5.78
N LEU A 172 -8.44 -10.47 6.52
CA LEU A 172 -8.81 -10.31 7.91
C LEU A 172 -9.56 -8.97 8.09
N PRO A 173 -10.32 -8.77 9.19
CA PRO A 173 -11.01 -7.49 9.43
C PRO A 173 -10.08 -6.27 9.49
N GLN A 174 -8.80 -6.45 9.79
CA GLN A 174 -7.78 -5.39 9.79
C GLN A 174 -6.99 -5.31 8.47
N THR A 175 -7.35 -6.08 7.42
CA THR A 175 -6.67 -6.01 6.12
C THR A 175 -7.12 -4.79 5.32
N GLN A 176 -6.15 -4.04 4.82
CA GLN A 176 -6.27 -2.84 4.03
C GLN A 176 -5.70 -3.10 2.63
N LEU A 177 -6.55 -3.06 1.62
CA LEU A 177 -6.17 -3.33 0.23
C LEU A 177 -6.19 -2.03 -0.59
N VAL A 178 -5.07 -1.73 -1.22
CA VAL A 178 -4.87 -0.47 -1.95
C VAL A 178 -5.25 -0.66 -3.42
N HIS A 179 -5.79 0.36 -4.06
CA HIS A 179 -6.23 0.50 -5.46
C HIS A 179 -7.54 -0.21 -5.79
N MET A 180 -7.60 -1.54 -5.81
CA MET A 180 -8.79 -2.37 -6.07
C MET A 180 -9.59 -1.94 -7.31
N THR A 181 -8.91 -1.60 -8.40
CA THR A 181 -9.55 -1.12 -9.64
C THR A 181 -10.16 -2.25 -10.45
N GLN A 182 -9.60 -3.48 -10.36
CA GLN A 182 -9.92 -4.63 -11.20
C GLN A 182 -10.74 -5.69 -10.46
N ILE A 183 -11.84 -5.29 -9.82
CA ILE A 183 -12.67 -6.18 -9.00
C ILE A 183 -13.99 -6.55 -9.67
N ASN A 184 -14.51 -7.73 -9.33
CA ASN A 184 -15.82 -8.24 -9.76
C ASN A 184 -16.70 -8.59 -8.54
N ASP A 185 -17.91 -9.11 -8.79
CA ASP A 185 -18.88 -9.42 -7.73
C ASP A 185 -18.39 -10.49 -6.75
N LYS A 186 -17.57 -11.44 -7.19
CA LYS A 186 -16.98 -12.46 -6.31
C LYS A 186 -15.92 -11.83 -5.39
N ASP A 187 -15.12 -10.91 -5.93
CA ASP A 187 -14.14 -10.17 -5.13
C ASP A 187 -14.84 -9.31 -4.05
N ILE A 188 -15.94 -8.64 -4.41
CA ILE A 188 -16.76 -7.85 -3.47
C ILE A 188 -17.35 -8.75 -2.37
N ALA A 189 -17.81 -9.93 -2.71
CA ALA A 189 -18.33 -10.89 -1.74
C ALA A 189 -17.27 -11.34 -0.73
N LEU A 190 -16.02 -11.58 -1.17
CA LEU A 190 -14.88 -11.89 -0.30
C LEU A 190 -14.55 -10.71 0.62
N LEU A 191 -14.42 -9.50 0.08
CA LEU A 191 -14.14 -8.28 0.85
C LEU A 191 -15.16 -8.07 1.97
N LYS A 192 -16.44 -8.24 1.65
CA LYS A 192 -17.54 -8.13 2.60
C LYS A 192 -17.49 -9.22 3.67
N ALA A 193 -17.27 -10.48 3.27
CA ALA A 193 -17.22 -11.61 4.19
C ALA A 193 -16.11 -11.48 5.23
N HIS A 194 -14.97 -10.94 4.83
CA HIS A 194 -13.80 -10.73 5.69
C HIS A 194 -13.71 -9.32 6.30
N GLN A 195 -14.67 -8.44 6.01
CA GLN A 195 -14.71 -7.06 6.52
C GLN A 195 -13.45 -6.25 6.18
N CYS A 196 -12.82 -6.53 5.05
CA CYS A 196 -11.62 -5.81 4.61
C CYS A 196 -11.92 -4.34 4.29
N HIS A 197 -10.87 -3.51 4.36
CA HIS A 197 -10.92 -2.09 4.05
C HIS A 197 -10.23 -1.80 2.72
N ILE A 198 -10.69 -0.78 2.01
CA ILE A 198 -10.11 -0.34 0.74
C ILE A 198 -9.46 1.03 0.91
N MET A 199 -8.25 1.18 0.37
CA MET A 199 -7.54 2.45 0.23
C MET A 199 -7.60 2.88 -1.23
N HIS A 200 -8.51 3.80 -1.55
CA HIS A 200 -8.69 4.32 -2.90
C HIS A 200 -7.73 5.47 -3.17
N CYS A 201 -6.90 5.33 -4.21
CA CYS A 201 -5.91 6.33 -4.63
C CYS A 201 -6.23 6.80 -6.07
N PRO A 202 -7.26 7.64 -6.27
CA PRO A 202 -7.78 7.94 -7.59
C PRO A 202 -6.76 8.60 -8.54
N GLU A 203 -5.95 9.54 -8.06
CA GLU A 203 -4.99 10.24 -8.92
C GLU A 203 -3.83 9.33 -9.32
N SER A 204 -3.32 8.49 -8.42
CA SER A 204 -2.35 7.46 -8.75
C SER A 204 -2.91 6.47 -9.79
N ASN A 205 -4.14 5.98 -9.59
CA ASN A 205 -4.79 5.08 -10.53
C ASN A 205 -4.92 5.69 -11.94
N LEU A 206 -5.20 6.99 -12.03
CA LEU A 206 -5.25 7.72 -13.29
C LEU A 206 -3.87 7.91 -13.91
N LYS A 207 -2.89 8.35 -13.12
CA LYS A 207 -1.53 8.61 -13.57
C LYS A 207 -0.88 7.35 -14.17
N LEU A 208 -1.02 6.23 -13.48
CA LEU A 208 -0.42 4.96 -13.89
C LEU A 208 -1.30 4.12 -14.83
N ALA A 209 -2.46 4.67 -15.25
CA ALA A 209 -3.45 4.01 -16.08
C ALA A 209 -3.88 2.63 -15.52
N SER A 210 -3.96 2.50 -14.19
CA SER A 210 -4.28 1.26 -13.49
C SER A 210 -5.74 0.85 -13.68
N GLY A 211 -6.67 1.83 -13.72
CA GLY A 211 -8.10 1.61 -13.87
C GLY A 211 -8.96 2.41 -12.89
N PHE A 212 -10.22 2.03 -12.75
CA PHE A 212 -11.18 2.73 -11.89
C PHE A 212 -11.68 1.84 -10.77
N CYS A 213 -11.44 2.24 -9.52
CA CYS A 213 -12.04 1.56 -8.37
C CYS A 213 -13.55 1.84 -8.32
N PRO A 214 -14.42 0.81 -8.26
CA PRO A 214 -15.88 0.99 -8.24
C PRO A 214 -16.39 1.38 -6.84
N VAL A 215 -16.00 2.57 -6.37
CA VAL A 215 -16.23 3.06 -5.00
C VAL A 215 -17.69 3.02 -4.59
N SER A 216 -18.62 3.48 -5.45
CA SER A 216 -20.06 3.45 -5.15
C SER A 216 -20.53 2.03 -4.85
N LYS A 217 -20.14 1.07 -5.70
CA LYS A 217 -20.50 -0.35 -5.52
C LYS A 217 -19.93 -0.96 -4.24
N LEU A 218 -18.71 -0.57 -3.86
CA LEU A 218 -18.08 -0.99 -2.60
C LEU A 218 -18.88 -0.47 -1.39
N ILE A 219 -19.20 0.82 -1.38
CA ILE A 219 -19.97 1.49 -0.30
C ILE A 219 -21.38 0.86 -0.20
N ASP A 220 -22.07 0.64 -1.31
CA ASP A 220 -23.40 0.03 -1.35
C ASP A 220 -23.40 -1.41 -0.78
N ASN A 221 -22.26 -2.10 -0.83
CA ASN A 221 -22.06 -3.40 -0.21
C ASN A 221 -21.58 -3.34 1.24
N GLY A 222 -21.47 -2.14 1.84
CA GLY A 222 -21.04 -1.93 3.22
C GLY A 222 -19.55 -2.09 3.45
N ILE A 223 -18.74 -2.03 2.39
CA ILE A 223 -17.27 -2.08 2.49
C ILE A 223 -16.75 -0.68 2.81
N ASN A 224 -15.88 -0.58 3.81
CA ASN A 224 -15.25 0.68 4.19
C ASN A 224 -14.20 1.08 3.14
N VAL A 225 -14.32 2.31 2.65
CA VAL A 225 -13.39 2.90 1.67
C VAL A 225 -12.78 4.16 2.28
N ALA A 226 -11.46 4.19 2.40
CA ALA A 226 -10.67 5.36 2.73
C ALA A 226 -10.02 5.93 1.46
N ILE A 227 -9.57 7.17 1.52
CA ILE A 227 -8.88 7.84 0.42
C ILE A 227 -7.42 8.07 0.81
N GLY A 228 -6.52 7.78 -0.11
CA GLY A 228 -5.09 8.02 0.00
C GLY A 228 -4.51 8.63 -1.27
N THR A 229 -3.36 9.25 -1.15
CA THR A 229 -2.65 9.88 -2.26
C THR A 229 -1.75 8.91 -3.02
N ASP A 230 -1.42 7.78 -2.41
CA ASP A 230 -0.25 7.00 -2.79
C ASP A 230 1.06 7.82 -2.61
N GLY A 231 2.20 7.34 -3.07
CA GLY A 231 3.47 8.05 -2.99
C GLY A 231 3.57 9.21 -3.98
N ALA A 232 4.36 10.24 -3.65
CA ALA A 232 4.59 11.38 -4.54
C ALA A 232 5.25 11.01 -5.88
N ALA A 233 5.81 9.81 -6.03
CA ALA A 233 6.33 9.30 -7.30
C ALA A 233 5.20 8.80 -8.20
N SER A 234 4.17 8.18 -7.63
CA SER A 234 3.02 7.62 -8.36
C SER A 234 1.84 8.60 -8.50
N ASN A 235 1.90 9.77 -7.83
CA ASN A 235 0.84 10.79 -7.87
C ASN A 235 1.33 12.16 -8.39
N ASN A 236 2.44 12.66 -7.92
CA ASN A 236 3.03 13.99 -8.07
C ASN A 236 2.73 14.98 -6.93
N ASP A 237 1.75 14.75 -6.08
CA ASP A 237 1.57 15.50 -4.84
C ASP A 237 1.06 14.61 -3.68
N LEU A 238 0.87 15.21 -2.51
CA LEU A 238 0.31 14.55 -1.32
C LEU A 238 -0.90 15.33 -0.81
N ASN A 239 -1.74 15.80 -1.74
CA ASN A 239 -2.90 16.64 -1.46
C ASN A 239 -4.19 15.82 -1.35
N LEU A 240 -4.56 15.42 -0.14
CA LEU A 240 -5.77 14.63 0.10
C LEU A 240 -7.07 15.33 -0.32
N PHE A 241 -7.13 16.66 -0.33
CA PHE A 241 -8.30 17.39 -0.87
C PHE A 241 -8.41 17.29 -2.40
N GLY A 242 -7.28 17.19 -3.11
CA GLY A 242 -7.23 16.86 -4.54
C GLY A 242 -7.85 15.49 -4.79
N GLU A 243 -7.39 14.49 -4.04
CA GLU A 243 -7.92 13.13 -4.11
C GLU A 243 -9.43 13.06 -3.87
N LEU A 244 -9.95 13.75 -2.84
CA LEU A 244 -11.39 13.81 -2.55
C LEU A 244 -12.18 14.38 -3.73
N LYS A 245 -11.68 15.44 -4.37
CA LYS A 245 -12.29 16.03 -5.57
C LYS A 245 -12.28 15.04 -6.72
N THR A 246 -11.14 14.43 -7.01
CA THR A 246 -10.95 13.49 -8.11
C THR A 246 -11.83 12.24 -7.91
N ALA A 247 -11.84 11.66 -6.70
CA ALA A 247 -12.73 10.54 -6.36
C ALA A 247 -14.20 10.86 -6.62
N SER A 248 -14.67 12.05 -6.17
CA SER A 248 -16.06 12.48 -6.36
C SER A 248 -16.44 12.68 -7.82
N LEU A 249 -15.54 13.23 -8.64
CA LEU A 249 -15.78 13.45 -10.07
C LEU A 249 -15.78 12.13 -10.84
N LEU A 250 -14.82 11.24 -10.56
CA LEU A 250 -14.73 9.91 -11.17
C LEU A 250 -15.98 9.07 -10.87
N ALA A 251 -16.41 9.02 -9.61
CA ALA A 251 -17.60 8.27 -9.23
C ALA A 251 -18.84 8.66 -10.04
N LYS A 252 -18.97 9.95 -10.44
CA LYS A 252 -20.06 10.43 -11.29
C LYS A 252 -19.86 10.14 -12.78
N GLY A 253 -18.61 10.03 -13.22
CA GLY A 253 -18.29 9.85 -14.64
C GLY A 253 -18.33 8.38 -15.09
N ILE A 254 -18.19 7.44 -14.16
CA ILE A 254 -18.09 5.99 -14.42
C ILE A 254 -19.28 5.19 -13.85
N SER A 255 -20.23 5.84 -13.20
CA SER A 255 -21.46 5.23 -12.64
C SER A 255 -22.55 5.03 -13.70
#